data_af4664a4f49926275c198200203c1bb0
#
_entry.id   af4664a4f49926275c198200203c1bb0
#
_cell.length_a   1.000
_cell.length_b   1.000
_cell.length_c   1.000
_cell.angle_alpha   90.00
_cell.angle_beta   90.00
_cell.angle_gamma   90.00
#
_symmetry.space_group_name_H-M   'P 1'
#
loop_
_entity.id
_entity.type
_entity.pdbx_description
1 polymer ?
#
loop_
_entity_poly.entity_id
_entity_poly.type
_entity_poly.pdbx_seq_one_letter_code
_entity_poly.pdbx_strand_id
1 'polypeptide(L)'
;NVFEGERVSVGDGVLRQPRAWRHLYNPIRPSWGEPYVVVAARMRQAVADARNAARGHEAVLVSHQLPIWISRLDFEDRRFPHDPRKRQCSLASLTSLTFDDDELVAVLYTEPSADLLGKASKIAGA
;
A
#
# COMPACT_ATOMS: atom_id res chain seq x y z
N ASN A 1 -1.02 7.72 14.53
CA ASN A 1 -0.56 6.35 14.75
C ASN A 1 -0.47 6.09 16.25
N VAL A 2 -1.13 5.03 16.77
CA VAL A 2 -1.19 4.71 18.21
C VAL A 2 0.19 4.40 18.81
N PHE A 3 1.15 4.04 17.96
CA PHE A 3 2.55 3.73 18.34
C PHE A 3 3.52 4.88 18.04
N GLU A 4 3.02 6.07 17.72
CA GLU A 4 3.85 7.24 17.47
C GLU A 4 4.51 7.68 18.78
N GLY A 5 5.83 7.60 18.84
CA GLY A 5 6.62 7.84 20.06
C GLY A 5 7.05 6.59 20.83
N GLU A 6 6.53 5.40 20.53
CA GLU A 6 7.05 4.15 21.07
C GLU A 6 8.05 3.49 20.09
N ARG A 7 9.15 2.96 20.62
CA ARG A 7 10.15 2.21 19.83
C ARG A 7 9.64 0.78 19.50
N VAL A 8 8.47 0.69 18.87
CA VAL A 8 7.83 -0.59 18.56
C VAL A 8 7.42 -0.59 17.09
N SER A 9 7.96 -1.53 16.33
CA SER A 9 7.55 -1.81 14.96
C SER A 9 6.78 -3.13 14.90
N VAL A 10 5.80 -3.23 14.02
CA VAL A 10 4.99 -4.45 13.85
C VAL A 10 5.84 -5.65 13.44
N GLY A 11 7.06 -5.43 12.92
CA GLY A 11 8.04 -6.47 12.59
C GLY A 11 8.79 -7.04 13.79
N ASP A 12 8.86 -6.35 14.93
CA ASP A 12 9.77 -6.67 16.05
C ASP A 12 9.15 -7.58 17.13
N GLY A 13 8.29 -8.51 16.74
CA GLY A 13 7.73 -9.48 17.68
C GLY A 13 6.63 -8.92 18.59
N VAL A 14 6.00 -7.81 18.24
CA VAL A 14 4.84 -7.20 18.92
C VAL A 14 3.71 -8.20 19.15
N LEU A 15 3.57 -9.19 18.28
CA LEU A 15 2.61 -10.29 18.42
C LEU A 15 2.83 -11.17 19.65
N ARG A 16 4.02 -11.11 20.27
CA ARG A 16 4.33 -11.83 21.52
C ARG A 16 3.93 -11.05 22.78
N GLN A 17 3.50 -9.79 22.62
CA GLN A 17 3.08 -8.96 23.75
C GLN A 17 1.55 -8.97 23.89
N PRO A 18 0.98 -9.54 24.97
CA PRO A 18 -0.49 -9.63 25.16
C PRO A 18 -1.18 -8.27 25.13
N ARG A 19 -0.49 -7.20 25.52
CA ARG A 19 -1.00 -5.83 25.51
C ARG A 19 -1.26 -5.29 24.09
N ALA A 20 -0.53 -5.79 23.09
CA ALA A 20 -0.69 -5.38 21.71
C ALA A 20 -1.93 -6.03 21.04
N TRP A 21 -2.39 -7.16 21.55
CA TRP A 21 -3.52 -7.91 20.98
C TRP A 21 -4.83 -7.13 20.98
N ARG A 22 -5.07 -6.28 21.97
CA ARG A 22 -6.26 -5.40 22.00
C ARG A 22 -6.33 -4.45 20.79
N HIS A 23 -5.17 -4.08 20.21
CA HIS A 23 -5.08 -3.21 19.05
C HIS A 23 -5.16 -3.98 17.73
N LEU A 24 -4.99 -5.32 17.78
CA LEU A 24 -5.06 -6.21 16.61
C LEU A 24 -6.45 -6.80 16.39
N TYR A 25 -7.41 -6.52 17.31
CA TYR A 25 -8.73 -7.17 17.34
C TYR A 25 -9.62 -6.83 16.14
N ASN A 26 -9.37 -5.75 15.40
CA ASN A 26 -10.19 -5.38 14.25
C ASN A 26 -9.34 -5.21 12.98
N PRO A 27 -9.19 -6.27 12.14
CA PRO A 27 -8.42 -6.20 10.90
C PRO A 27 -9.05 -5.32 9.81
N ILE A 28 -10.34 -5.00 9.93
CA ILE A 28 -11.08 -4.16 8.98
C ILE A 28 -10.87 -2.68 9.28
N ARG A 29 -10.61 -2.36 10.55
CA ARG A 29 -10.37 -1.02 11.03
C ARG A 29 -9.16 -1.06 11.97
N PRO A 30 -7.94 -1.06 11.42
CA PRO A 30 -6.75 -1.13 12.26
C PRO A 30 -6.75 0.04 13.24
N SER A 31 -6.80 -0.28 14.54
CA SER A 31 -6.80 0.73 15.60
C SER A 31 -5.48 1.52 15.70
N TRP A 32 -4.46 1.06 14.98
CA TRP A 32 -3.12 1.67 14.92
C TRP A 32 -2.89 2.55 13.68
N GLY A 33 -3.88 2.68 12.78
CA GLY A 33 -3.71 3.41 11.52
C GLY A 33 -4.99 3.99 10.96
N GLU A 34 -4.83 4.69 9.85
CA GLU A 34 -5.93 5.26 9.08
C GLU A 34 -6.80 4.13 8.48
N PRO A 35 -8.15 4.25 8.49
CA PRO A 35 -9.03 3.28 7.85
C PRO A 35 -8.70 3.12 6.36
N TYR A 36 -8.74 1.89 5.84
CA TYR A 36 -8.38 1.60 4.44
C TYR A 36 -9.21 2.38 3.43
N VAL A 37 -10.49 2.64 3.72
CA VAL A 37 -11.37 3.44 2.86
C VAL A 37 -10.89 4.89 2.74
N VAL A 38 -10.32 5.46 3.80
CA VAL A 38 -9.77 6.83 3.79
C VAL A 38 -8.46 6.85 3.01
N VAL A 39 -7.61 5.84 3.18
CA VAL A 39 -6.39 5.66 2.37
C VAL A 39 -6.75 5.55 0.89
N ALA A 40 -7.73 4.71 0.53
CA ALA A 40 -8.19 4.54 -0.85
C ALA A 40 -8.69 5.86 -1.45
N ALA A 41 -9.55 6.60 -0.72
CA ALA A 41 -10.07 7.88 -1.20
C ALA A 41 -8.96 8.91 -1.45
N ARG A 42 -7.98 9.02 -0.54
CA ARG A 42 -6.83 9.89 -0.70
C ARG A 42 -5.96 9.48 -1.90
N MET A 43 -5.73 8.19 -2.09
CA MET A 43 -4.96 7.68 -3.23
C MET A 43 -5.68 7.91 -4.56
N ARG A 44 -7.01 7.74 -4.63
CA ARG A 44 -7.80 8.09 -5.83
C ARG A 44 -7.62 9.56 -6.19
N GLN A 45 -7.69 10.46 -5.20
CA GLN A 45 -7.49 11.89 -5.45
C GLN A 45 -6.09 12.16 -5.99
N ALA A 46 -5.04 11.59 -5.36
CA ALA A 46 -3.67 11.76 -5.82
C ALA A 46 -3.46 11.23 -7.26
N VAL A 47 -4.05 10.09 -7.60
CA VAL A 47 -4.01 9.54 -8.96
C VAL A 47 -4.75 10.45 -9.94
N ALA A 48 -5.92 10.96 -9.57
CA ALA A 48 -6.70 11.87 -10.42
C ALA A 48 -5.93 13.18 -10.68
N ASP A 49 -5.31 13.75 -9.65
CA ASP A 49 -4.52 14.98 -9.77
C ASP A 49 -3.30 14.76 -10.66
N ALA A 50 -2.55 13.67 -10.47
CA ALA A 50 -1.40 13.34 -11.29
C ALA A 50 -1.79 13.09 -12.76
N ARG A 51 -2.88 12.35 -13.00
CA ARG A 51 -3.41 12.13 -14.35
C ARG A 51 -3.81 13.43 -15.03
N ASN A 52 -4.50 14.32 -14.33
CA ASN A 52 -4.90 15.61 -14.88
C ASN A 52 -3.70 16.49 -15.22
N ALA A 53 -2.65 16.46 -14.39
CA ALA A 53 -1.42 17.21 -14.65
C ALA A 53 -0.59 16.63 -15.81
N ALA A 54 -0.71 15.33 -16.08
CA ALA A 54 0.09 14.61 -17.07
C ALA A 54 -0.73 14.11 -18.26
N ARG A 55 -1.81 14.82 -18.66
CA ARG A 55 -2.64 14.39 -19.81
C ARG A 55 -1.80 14.18 -21.06
N GLY A 56 -1.94 13.01 -21.69
CA GLY A 56 -1.16 12.58 -22.86
C GLY A 56 0.28 12.16 -22.56
N HIS A 57 0.65 12.08 -21.29
CA HIS A 57 1.96 11.68 -20.79
C HIS A 57 1.84 10.70 -19.62
N GLU A 58 2.97 10.38 -19.02
CA GLU A 58 3.04 9.54 -17.82
C GLU A 58 3.34 10.39 -16.58
N ALA A 59 2.79 9.96 -15.43
CA ALA A 59 3.11 10.50 -14.12
C ALA A 59 3.61 9.39 -13.21
N VAL A 60 4.57 9.70 -12.35
CA VAL A 60 5.09 8.78 -11.33
C VAL A 60 4.70 9.28 -9.95
N LEU A 61 3.99 8.44 -9.21
CA LEU A 61 3.64 8.66 -7.81
C LEU A 61 4.51 7.74 -6.93
N VAL A 62 5.25 8.32 -5.98
CA VAL A 62 6.06 7.56 -5.02
C VAL A 62 5.34 7.53 -3.68
N SER A 63 5.16 6.34 -3.12
CA SER A 63 4.45 6.14 -1.86
C SER A 63 4.96 4.91 -1.10
N HIS A 64 4.36 4.64 0.06
CA HIS A 64 4.68 3.46 0.86
C HIS A 64 3.87 2.23 0.41
N GLN A 65 4.32 1.05 0.82
CA GLN A 65 3.71 -0.23 0.48
C GLN A 65 2.19 -0.28 0.72
N LEU A 66 1.72 0.15 1.89
CA LEU A 66 0.31 0.05 2.24
C LEU A 66 -0.59 0.94 1.36
N PRO A 67 -0.34 2.24 1.19
CA PRO A 67 -1.13 3.08 0.29
C PRO A 67 -1.16 2.55 -1.15
N ILE A 68 -0.02 2.10 -1.70
CA ILE A 68 0.05 1.52 -3.05
C ILE A 68 -0.82 0.27 -3.13
N TRP A 69 -0.70 -0.64 -2.16
CA TRP A 69 -1.48 -1.88 -2.14
C TRP A 69 -2.98 -1.62 -2.03
N ILE A 70 -3.41 -0.72 -1.13
CA ILE A 70 -4.82 -0.36 -0.98
C ILE A 70 -5.35 0.32 -2.23
N SER A 71 -4.57 1.21 -2.86
CA SER A 71 -4.92 1.82 -4.13
C SER A 71 -5.13 0.78 -5.24
N ARG A 72 -4.23 -0.20 -5.34
CA ARG A 72 -4.38 -1.29 -6.29
C ARG A 72 -5.65 -2.11 -6.05
N LEU A 73 -5.91 -2.50 -4.81
CA LEU A 73 -7.14 -3.24 -4.47
C LEU A 73 -8.40 -2.44 -4.84
N ASP A 74 -8.37 -1.13 -4.62
CA ASP A 74 -9.46 -0.23 -4.93
C ASP A 74 -9.72 -0.13 -6.45
N PHE A 75 -8.67 0.05 -7.24
CA PHE A 75 -8.78 0.10 -8.70
C PHE A 75 -9.11 -1.25 -9.35
N GLU A 76 -8.81 -2.37 -8.68
CA GLU A 76 -9.19 -3.72 -9.09
C GLU A 76 -10.58 -4.13 -8.54
N ASP A 77 -11.33 -3.24 -7.88
CA ASP A 77 -12.63 -3.50 -7.21
C ASP A 77 -12.56 -4.70 -6.23
N ARG A 78 -11.48 -4.80 -5.49
CA ARG A 78 -11.22 -5.87 -4.52
C ARG A 78 -11.41 -5.39 -3.08
N ARG A 79 -11.72 -6.33 -2.19
CA ARG A 79 -11.88 -6.04 -0.76
C ARG A 79 -10.55 -5.64 -0.11
N PHE A 80 -10.57 -4.65 0.76
CA PHE A 80 -9.39 -4.17 1.49
C PHE A 80 -8.83 -5.11 2.56
N PRO A 81 -9.65 -5.88 3.31
CA PRO A 81 -9.11 -6.84 4.28
C PRO A 81 -8.21 -7.87 3.60
N HIS A 82 -6.96 -7.97 4.04
CA HIS A 82 -5.97 -8.85 3.43
C HIS A 82 -4.90 -9.26 4.45
N ASP A 83 -4.20 -10.35 4.17
CA ASP A 83 -2.99 -10.74 4.90
C ASP A 83 -1.81 -9.83 4.48
N PRO A 84 -1.20 -9.05 5.39
CA PRO A 84 -0.08 -8.17 5.07
C PRO A 84 1.10 -8.88 4.41
N ARG A 85 1.30 -10.17 4.68
CA ARG A 85 2.40 -10.98 4.11
C ARG A 85 2.18 -11.32 2.64
N LYS A 86 0.95 -11.16 2.14
CA LYS A 86 0.56 -11.45 0.74
C LYS A 86 0.48 -10.21 -0.12
N ARG A 87 0.96 -9.06 0.36
CA ARG A 87 1.00 -7.83 -0.44
C ARG A 87 2.01 -7.99 -1.57
N GLN A 88 1.54 -7.81 -2.79
CA GLN A 88 2.40 -7.69 -3.97
C GLN A 88 2.80 -6.22 -4.12
N CYS A 89 3.77 -5.79 -3.35
CA CYS A 89 4.36 -4.46 -3.41
C CYS A 89 5.76 -4.54 -2.80
N SER A 90 6.69 -5.13 -3.55
CA SER A 90 8.10 -5.21 -3.21
C SER A 90 8.77 -3.85 -3.31
N LEU A 91 9.94 -3.68 -2.69
CA LEU A 91 10.74 -2.47 -2.87
C LEU A 91 11.05 -2.26 -4.36
N ALA A 92 10.98 -1.02 -4.81
CA ALA A 92 11.18 -0.62 -6.21
C ALA A 92 10.27 -1.35 -7.22
N SER A 93 9.13 -1.90 -6.77
CA SER A 93 8.09 -2.41 -7.66
C SER A 93 7.25 -1.27 -8.23
N LEU A 94 6.62 -1.53 -9.37
CA LEU A 94 5.71 -0.61 -10.03
C LEU A 94 4.30 -1.19 -10.06
N THR A 95 3.31 -0.36 -9.72
CA THR A 95 1.90 -0.59 -10.00
C THR A 95 1.46 0.45 -11.03
N SER A 96 1.31 0.03 -12.28
CA SER A 96 0.93 0.91 -13.38
C SER A 96 -0.58 0.90 -13.56
N LEU A 97 -1.16 2.08 -13.68
CA LEU A 97 -2.57 2.31 -14.00
C LEU A 97 -2.62 2.95 -15.39
N THR A 98 -3.26 2.29 -16.33
CA THR A 98 -3.45 2.83 -17.69
C THR A 98 -4.87 3.34 -17.84
N PHE A 99 -5.01 4.57 -18.31
CA PHE A 99 -6.28 5.21 -18.56
C PHE A 99 -6.44 5.52 -20.05
N ASP A 100 -7.64 5.31 -20.55
CA ASP A 100 -8.11 5.86 -21.82
C ASP A 100 -9.09 6.98 -21.48
N ASP A 101 -8.71 8.22 -21.75
CA ASP A 101 -9.35 9.42 -21.20
C ASP A 101 -9.52 9.33 -19.66
N ASP A 102 -10.74 9.11 -19.20
CA ASP A 102 -11.09 9.00 -17.78
C ASP A 102 -11.35 7.56 -17.32
N GLU A 103 -11.35 6.59 -18.23
CA GLU A 103 -11.59 5.19 -17.95
C GLU A 103 -10.31 4.43 -17.64
N LEU A 104 -10.30 3.68 -16.54
CA LEU A 104 -9.18 2.79 -16.21
C LEU A 104 -9.28 1.54 -17.10
N VAL A 105 -8.30 1.33 -17.98
CA VAL A 105 -8.28 0.19 -18.91
C VAL A 105 -7.37 -0.94 -18.47
N ALA A 106 -6.34 -0.67 -17.64
CA ALA A 106 -5.45 -1.71 -17.14
C ALA A 106 -4.80 -1.37 -15.80
N VAL A 107 -4.57 -2.42 -15.00
CA VAL A 107 -3.73 -2.39 -13.80
C VAL A 107 -2.66 -3.45 -13.97
N LEU A 108 -1.38 -3.05 -13.93
CA LEU A 108 -0.24 -3.95 -14.11
C LEU A 108 0.73 -3.82 -12.94
N TYR A 109 1.15 -4.95 -12.38
CA TYR A 109 2.22 -5.03 -11.38
C TYR A 109 3.50 -5.60 -11.98
N THR A 110 4.62 -4.92 -11.75
CA THR A 110 5.95 -5.38 -12.20
C THR A 110 7.01 -5.15 -11.13
N GLU A 111 8.06 -5.94 -11.17
CA GLU A 111 9.23 -5.85 -10.29
C GLU A 111 10.51 -5.66 -11.12
N PRO A 112 10.77 -4.45 -11.64
CA PRO A 112 11.93 -4.20 -12.52
C PRO A 112 13.28 -4.48 -11.85
N SER A 113 13.32 -4.40 -10.51
CA SER A 113 14.54 -4.59 -9.72
C SER A 113 14.57 -5.93 -8.97
N ALA A 114 13.82 -6.94 -9.41
CA ALA A 114 13.73 -8.24 -8.74
C ALA A 114 15.10 -8.89 -8.53
N ASP A 115 16.00 -8.77 -9.51
CA ASP A 115 17.36 -9.33 -9.45
C ASP A 115 18.22 -8.71 -8.33
N LEU A 116 17.96 -7.47 -7.98
CA LEU A 116 18.65 -6.76 -6.90
C LEU A 116 18.11 -7.13 -5.53
N LEU A 117 16.82 -7.48 -5.45
CA LEU A 117 16.13 -7.78 -4.20
C LEU A 117 16.50 -9.16 -3.63
N GLY A 118 17.04 -10.08 -4.44
CA GLY A 118 17.48 -11.40 -3.98
C GLY A 118 18.57 -11.35 -2.89
N LYS A 119 19.26 -10.23 -2.75
CA LYS A 119 20.30 -9.96 -1.74
C LYS A 119 19.83 -9.05 -0.61
N ALA A 120 18.65 -8.47 -0.71
CA ALA A 120 18.13 -7.54 0.29
C ALA A 120 17.40 -8.29 1.42
N SER A 121 17.57 -7.82 2.64
CA SER A 121 16.79 -8.30 3.79
C SER A 121 15.31 -8.01 3.58
N LYS A 122 14.45 -9.02 3.70
CA LYS A 122 12.98 -8.86 3.64
C LYS A 122 12.49 -8.28 4.96
N ILE A 123 12.54 -6.98 5.10
CA ILE A 123 11.95 -6.26 6.24
C ILE A 123 10.50 -5.93 5.88
N ALA A 124 9.55 -6.47 6.65
CA ALA A 124 8.15 -6.15 6.47
C ALA A 124 7.89 -4.70 6.92
N GLY A 125 7.39 -3.87 6.03
CA GLY A 125 6.97 -2.51 6.35
C GLY A 125 7.98 -1.41 6.00
N ALA A 126 9.05 -1.72 5.26
CA ALA A 126 9.91 -0.70 4.67
C ALA A 126 9.23 -0.01 3.49
#